data_a9dd17127f77c125a1e86cda43dfc863
#
_entry.id   a9dd17127f77c125a1e86cda43dfc863
#
_cell.length_a   1.000
_cell.length_b   1.000
_cell.length_c   1.000
_cell.angle_alpha   90.00
_cell.angle_beta   90.00
_cell.angle_gamma   90.00
#
_symmetry.space_group_name_H-M   'P 1'
#
loop_
_entity.id
_entity.type
_entity.pdbx_description
1 polymer ?
#
loop_
_entity_poly.entity_id
_entity_poly.type
_entity_poly.pdbx_seq_one_letter_code
_entity_poly.pdbx_strand_id
1 'polypeptide(L)'
;MLISQSFEVPQPVDSVWSFFDDIPLVAACIPGADLTDKVSDDEYRGDVTISAGPVKLEFAGVVKVKDRDAARKVLVLDAAGADKKGRGAANALLTTSLQPLGGQTKVNISPRTQRKRR
;
A
#
# COMPACT_ATOMS: atom_id res chain seq x y z
N MET A 1 13.77 -10.16 2.46
CA MET A 1 14.11 -9.19 3.49
C MET A 1 12.94 -8.27 3.77
N LEU A 2 12.65 -8.05 5.01
CA LEU A 2 11.55 -7.19 5.41
C LEU A 2 12.09 -5.85 5.87
N ILE A 3 11.56 -4.78 5.31
CA ILE A 3 11.97 -3.44 5.69
C ILE A 3 10.75 -2.72 6.20
N SER A 4 10.83 -2.34 7.47
CA SER A 4 9.78 -1.53 8.07
C SER A 4 10.18 -0.08 8.01
N GLN A 5 9.23 0.77 7.75
CA GLN A 5 9.46 2.21 7.70
C GLN A 5 8.51 2.91 8.64
N SER A 6 8.97 3.96 9.24
CA SER A 6 8.10 4.81 10.02
C SER A 6 8.47 6.26 9.79
N PHE A 7 7.47 7.12 9.84
CA PHE A 7 7.66 8.55 9.69
C PHE A 7 6.54 9.27 10.40
N GLU A 8 6.72 10.57 10.61
CA GLU A 8 5.74 11.37 11.31
C GLU A 8 5.11 12.37 10.37
N VAL A 9 3.81 12.56 10.55
CA VAL A 9 3.03 13.48 9.76
C VAL A 9 2.42 14.51 10.70
N PRO A 10 2.55 15.81 10.39
CA PRO A 10 2.02 16.86 11.29
C PRO A 10 0.52 17.04 11.12
N GLN A 11 -0.22 15.96 11.24
CA GLN A 11 -1.67 15.94 11.13
C GLN A 11 -2.25 15.00 12.16
N PRO A 12 -3.48 15.24 12.64
CA PRO A 12 -4.09 14.34 13.61
C PRO A 12 -4.37 12.98 13.01
N VAL A 13 -4.44 11.98 13.88
CA VAL A 13 -4.55 10.60 13.44
C VAL A 13 -5.81 10.32 12.60
N ASP A 14 -6.90 11.01 12.89
CA ASP A 14 -8.13 10.79 12.12
C ASP A 14 -8.00 11.30 10.69
N SER A 15 -7.28 12.41 10.50
CA SER A 15 -7.05 12.93 9.15
C SER A 15 -6.14 12.00 8.37
N VAL A 16 -5.11 11.46 9.01
CA VAL A 16 -4.20 10.55 8.35
C VAL A 16 -4.90 9.25 8.02
N TRP A 17 -5.75 8.77 8.93
CA TRP A 17 -6.53 7.56 8.69
C TRP A 17 -7.43 7.71 7.47
N SER A 18 -8.11 8.85 7.35
CA SER A 18 -8.98 9.09 6.21
C SER A 18 -8.20 9.08 4.90
N PHE A 19 -6.98 9.59 4.92
CA PHE A 19 -6.14 9.56 3.74
C PHE A 19 -5.77 8.13 3.34
N PHE A 20 -5.30 7.32 4.30
CA PHE A 20 -4.87 5.97 3.98
C PHE A 20 -6.04 5.04 3.67
N ASP A 21 -7.21 5.36 4.19
CA ASP A 21 -8.40 4.57 3.91
C ASP A 21 -8.93 4.84 2.49
N ASP A 22 -8.50 5.92 1.89
CA ASP A 22 -8.89 6.26 0.53
C ASP A 22 -7.80 5.80 -0.43
N ILE A 23 -7.94 4.59 -0.94
CA ILE A 23 -6.92 3.97 -1.78
C ILE A 23 -6.59 4.82 -3.03
N PRO A 24 -7.56 5.40 -3.74
CA PRO A 24 -7.21 6.27 -4.87
C PRO A 24 -6.34 7.47 -4.48
N LEU A 25 -6.57 8.06 -3.31
CA LEU A 25 -5.73 9.16 -2.87
C LEU A 25 -4.31 8.71 -2.60
N VAL A 26 -4.15 7.55 -1.96
CA VAL A 26 -2.83 7.01 -1.68
C VAL A 26 -2.10 6.72 -2.99
N ALA A 27 -2.79 6.10 -3.93
CA ALA A 27 -2.18 5.78 -5.22
C ALA A 27 -1.75 7.03 -5.97
N ALA A 28 -2.51 8.12 -5.86
CA ALA A 28 -2.16 9.35 -6.54
C ALA A 28 -0.87 9.96 -6.00
N CYS A 29 -0.47 9.59 -4.80
CA CYS A 29 0.77 10.10 -4.19
C CYS A 29 1.98 9.23 -4.49
N ILE A 30 1.79 8.10 -5.13
CA ILE A 30 2.89 7.19 -5.44
C ILE A 30 3.32 7.41 -6.89
N PRO A 31 4.55 7.86 -7.13
CA PRO A 31 5.00 8.09 -8.50
C PRO A 31 4.97 6.79 -9.30
N GLY A 32 4.41 6.87 -10.49
CA GLY A 32 4.34 5.71 -11.37
C GLY A 32 3.15 4.81 -11.14
N ALA A 33 2.35 5.07 -10.13
CA ALA A 33 1.16 4.27 -9.87
C ALA A 33 -0.06 4.91 -10.52
N ASP A 34 -0.89 4.10 -11.13
CA ASP A 34 -2.08 4.58 -11.82
C ASP A 34 -3.20 3.58 -11.63
N LEU A 35 -4.25 3.96 -10.91
CA LEU A 35 -5.40 3.10 -10.73
C LEU A 35 -6.28 3.14 -11.96
N THR A 36 -6.54 1.98 -12.53
CA THR A 36 -7.34 1.88 -13.73
C THR A 36 -8.79 1.50 -13.44
N ASP A 37 -9.02 0.69 -12.41
CA ASP A 37 -10.36 0.23 -12.08
C ASP A 37 -10.59 0.13 -10.60
N LYS A 38 -11.79 0.48 -10.19
CA LYS A 38 -12.26 0.17 -8.85
C LYS A 38 -13.20 -1.03 -8.97
N VAL A 39 -12.76 -2.18 -8.49
CA VAL A 39 -13.56 -3.40 -8.58
C VAL A 39 -14.62 -3.41 -7.49
N SER A 40 -14.26 -2.98 -6.29
CA SER A 40 -15.19 -2.88 -5.17
C SER A 40 -14.59 -1.88 -4.18
N ASP A 41 -15.25 -1.70 -3.05
CA ASP A 41 -14.73 -0.80 -2.02
C ASP A 41 -13.41 -1.30 -1.45
N ASP A 42 -13.15 -2.59 -1.57
CA ASP A 42 -11.95 -3.19 -1.02
C ASP A 42 -11.00 -3.77 -2.05
N GLU A 43 -11.26 -3.53 -3.31
CA GLU A 43 -10.40 -4.07 -4.36
C GLU A 43 -10.24 -3.08 -5.50
N TYR A 44 -8.99 -2.81 -5.86
CA TYR A 44 -8.63 -1.87 -6.92
C TYR A 44 -7.63 -2.51 -7.84
N ARG A 45 -7.67 -2.13 -9.10
CA ARG A 45 -6.68 -2.57 -10.08
C ARG A 45 -5.93 -1.37 -10.61
N GLY A 46 -4.70 -1.59 -10.99
CA GLY A 46 -3.91 -0.51 -11.52
C GLY A 46 -2.60 -0.97 -12.09
N ASP A 47 -1.85 -0.01 -12.58
CA ASP A 47 -0.55 -0.23 -13.15
C ASP A 47 0.48 0.53 -12.36
N VAL A 48 1.68 -0.03 -12.28
CA VAL A 48 2.81 0.63 -11.63
C VAL A 48 3.99 0.59 -12.58
N THR A 49 4.60 1.74 -12.78
CA THR A 49 5.80 1.86 -13.59
C THR A 49 6.96 2.25 -12.68
N ILE A 50 8.01 1.45 -12.70
CA ILE A 50 9.19 1.69 -11.89
C ILE A 50 10.35 1.91 -12.82
N SER A 51 11.05 3.04 -12.65
CA SER A 51 12.25 3.33 -13.43
C SER A 51 13.47 3.05 -12.59
N ALA A 52 14.35 2.23 -13.09
CA ALA A 52 15.59 1.89 -12.41
C ALA A 52 16.73 2.09 -13.41
N GLY A 53 17.31 3.29 -13.41
CA GLY A 53 18.31 3.65 -14.39
C GLY A 53 17.73 3.65 -15.80
N PRO A 54 18.34 2.96 -16.73
CA PRO A 54 17.81 2.90 -18.10
C PRO A 54 16.67 1.89 -18.25
N VAL A 55 16.36 1.15 -17.22
CA VAL A 55 15.34 0.09 -17.28
C VAL A 55 14.02 0.61 -16.73
N LYS A 56 12.96 0.29 -17.43
CA LYS A 56 11.62 0.64 -17.01
C LYS A 56 10.83 -0.64 -16.83
N LEU A 57 10.30 -0.83 -15.66
CA LEU A 57 9.50 -2.00 -15.32
C LEU A 57 8.04 -1.60 -15.19
N GLU A 58 7.18 -2.34 -15.86
CA GLU A 58 5.75 -2.08 -15.83
C GLU A 58 5.03 -3.29 -15.26
N PHE A 59 4.22 -3.06 -14.24
CA PHE A 59 3.46 -4.11 -13.59
C PHE A 59 1.98 -3.80 -13.66
N ALA A 60 1.19 -4.82 -13.90
CA ALA A 60 -0.26 -4.73 -13.74
C ALA A 60 -0.61 -5.43 -12.44
N GLY A 61 -1.40 -4.79 -11.61
CA GLY A 61 -1.63 -5.32 -10.29
C GLY A 61 -3.00 -5.11 -9.74
N VAL A 62 -3.22 -5.75 -8.59
CA VAL A 62 -4.46 -5.68 -7.84
C VAL A 62 -4.10 -5.39 -6.39
N VAL A 63 -4.82 -4.48 -5.77
CA VAL A 63 -4.69 -4.20 -4.35
C VAL A 63 -6.01 -4.53 -3.68
N LYS A 64 -5.94 -5.37 -2.67
CA LYS A 64 -7.12 -5.72 -1.87
C LYS A 64 -6.93 -5.30 -0.44
N VAL A 65 -7.96 -4.72 0.15
CA VAL A 65 -7.94 -4.40 1.57
C VAL A 65 -8.33 -5.67 2.31
N LYS A 66 -7.37 -6.23 3.04
CA LYS A 66 -7.59 -7.48 3.76
C LYS A 66 -8.20 -7.22 5.14
N ASP A 67 -7.84 -6.12 5.74
CA ASP A 67 -8.32 -5.78 7.07
C ASP A 67 -8.33 -4.28 7.23
N ARG A 68 -9.40 -3.76 7.77
CA ARG A 68 -9.57 -2.33 8.01
C ARG A 68 -10.11 -2.16 9.40
N ASP A 69 -9.25 -1.79 10.33
CA ASP A 69 -9.63 -1.64 11.73
C ASP A 69 -9.54 -0.15 12.11
N ALA A 70 -10.66 0.53 12.02
CA ALA A 70 -10.70 1.96 12.29
C ALA A 70 -10.45 2.29 13.74
N ALA A 71 -10.83 1.39 14.66
CA ALA A 71 -10.62 1.64 16.08
C ALA A 71 -9.15 1.59 16.45
N ARG A 72 -8.41 0.66 15.85
CA ARG A 72 -6.98 0.50 16.11
C ARG A 72 -6.12 1.24 15.11
N LYS A 73 -6.72 1.82 14.07
CA LYS A 73 -6.02 2.53 13.01
C LYS A 73 -5.00 1.64 12.31
N VAL A 74 -5.45 0.44 11.94
CA VAL A 74 -4.62 -0.53 11.25
C VAL A 74 -5.26 -0.89 9.92
N LEU A 75 -4.46 -0.86 8.87
CA LEU A 75 -4.92 -1.20 7.54
C LEU A 75 -3.98 -2.23 6.95
N VAL A 76 -4.51 -3.37 6.53
CA VAL A 76 -3.70 -4.42 5.90
C VAL A 76 -4.10 -4.52 4.44
N LEU A 77 -3.12 -4.39 3.57
CA LEU A 77 -3.32 -4.43 2.13
C LEU A 77 -2.58 -5.63 1.54
N ASP A 78 -3.24 -6.30 0.61
CA ASP A 78 -2.65 -7.37 -0.16
C ASP A 78 -2.46 -6.84 -1.57
N ALA A 79 -1.22 -6.65 -1.96
CA ALA A 79 -0.90 -6.13 -3.29
C ALA A 79 -0.24 -7.23 -4.10
N ALA A 80 -0.78 -7.49 -5.27
CA ALA A 80 -0.22 -8.50 -6.18
C ALA A 80 -0.02 -7.86 -7.53
N GLY A 81 1.10 -8.15 -8.17
CA GLY A 81 1.38 -7.58 -9.46
C GLY A 81 2.17 -8.53 -10.34
N ALA A 82 2.00 -8.39 -11.63
CA ALA A 82 2.73 -9.17 -12.62
C ALA A 82 3.36 -8.24 -13.63
N ASP A 83 4.59 -8.55 -14.00
CA ASP A 83 5.30 -7.80 -15.01
C ASP A 83 4.56 -7.97 -16.33
N LYS A 84 4.26 -6.87 -17.00
CA LYS A 84 3.53 -6.89 -18.26
C LYS A 84 4.26 -7.65 -19.35
N LYS A 85 5.58 -7.75 -19.23
CA LYS A 85 6.38 -8.50 -20.20
C LYS A 85 6.62 -9.93 -19.81
N GLY A 86 5.94 -10.41 -18.77
CA GLY A 86 6.01 -11.80 -18.38
C GLY A 86 7.27 -12.23 -17.67
N ARG A 87 8.01 -11.27 -17.07
CA ARG A 87 9.27 -11.59 -16.41
C ARG A 87 9.09 -12.05 -14.96
N GLY A 88 7.88 -12.05 -14.47
CA GLY A 88 7.65 -12.52 -13.12
C GLY A 88 6.46 -11.87 -12.49
N ALA A 89 6.13 -12.33 -11.29
CA ALA A 89 5.03 -11.81 -10.52
C ALA A 89 5.45 -11.76 -9.05
N ALA A 90 4.82 -10.88 -8.31
CA ALA A 90 5.12 -10.73 -6.90
C ALA A 90 3.86 -10.33 -6.17
N ASN A 91 3.80 -10.66 -4.89
CA ASN A 91 2.76 -10.13 -4.05
C ASN A 91 3.32 -9.83 -2.68
N ALA A 92 2.64 -8.96 -1.97
CA ALA A 92 3.07 -8.54 -0.66
C ALA A 92 1.88 -8.16 0.18
N LEU A 93 1.99 -8.40 1.48
CA LEU A 93 1.04 -7.87 2.45
C LEU A 93 1.72 -6.68 3.12
N LEU A 94 1.01 -5.57 3.16
CA LEU A 94 1.51 -4.37 3.81
C LEU A 94 0.60 -4.04 4.97
N THR A 95 1.19 -3.87 6.14
CA THR A 95 0.44 -3.44 7.32
C THR A 95 0.79 -2.00 7.60
N THR A 96 -0.21 -1.13 7.59
CA THR A 96 -0.05 0.27 7.95
C THR A 96 -0.75 0.49 9.27
N SER A 97 -0.03 1.01 10.25
CA SER A 97 -0.63 1.36 11.53
C SER A 97 -0.31 2.80 11.86
N LEU A 98 -1.25 3.47 12.49
CA LEU A 98 -1.13 4.88 12.85
C LEU A 98 -1.14 5.01 14.35
N GLN A 99 -0.24 5.82 14.86
CA GLN A 99 -0.09 6.05 16.29
C GLN A 99 -0.19 7.54 16.56
N PRO A 100 -1.15 7.97 17.39
CA PRO A 100 -1.26 9.39 17.70
C PRO A 100 -0.10 9.86 18.58
N LEU A 101 0.44 11.01 18.22
CA LEU A 101 1.52 11.65 18.98
C LEU A 101 1.16 13.11 19.21
N GLY A 102 0.17 13.35 20.06
CA GLY A 102 -0.20 14.70 20.46
C GLY A 102 -0.50 15.63 19.27
N GLY A 103 -1.42 15.37 18.46
CA GLY A 103 -1.76 16.20 17.30
C GLY A 103 -1.00 15.87 16.05
N GLN A 104 -0.02 14.99 16.16
CA GLN A 104 0.69 14.46 15.00
C GLN A 104 0.43 12.96 14.93
N THR A 105 0.91 12.34 13.88
CA THR A 105 0.71 10.90 13.70
C THR A 105 2.01 10.24 13.29
N LYS A 106 2.33 9.14 13.95
CA LYS A 106 3.41 8.28 13.51
C LYS A 106 2.83 7.19 12.63
N VAL A 107 3.33 7.11 11.40
CA VAL A 107 2.88 6.12 10.43
C VAL A 107 3.91 5.01 10.38
N ASN A 108 3.47 3.79 10.62
CA ASN A 108 4.34 2.61 10.54
C ASN A 108 3.87 1.75 9.39
N ILE A 109 4.76 1.45 8.46
CA ILE A 109 4.46 0.61 7.32
C ILE A 109 5.42 -0.58 7.34
N SER A 110 4.86 -1.76 7.37
CA SER A 110 5.61 -2.98 7.48
C SER A 110 5.21 -3.96 6.42
N PRO A 111 6.08 -4.34 5.52
CA PRO A 111 5.75 -5.44 4.63
C PRO A 111 5.70 -6.73 5.41
N ARG A 112 4.73 -7.58 5.07
CA ARG A 112 4.54 -8.83 5.76
C ARG A 112 4.68 -9.94 4.75
N THR A 113 5.64 -10.81 4.97
CA THR A 113 5.82 -11.94 4.10
C THR A 113 4.76 -12.98 4.43
N GLN A 114 4.04 -13.43 3.41
CA GLN A 114 3.12 -14.50 3.61
C GLN A 114 3.85 -15.78 3.60
N ARG A 115 4.05 -16.43 4.75
CA ARG A 115 4.76 -17.67 4.84
C ARG A 115 3.81 -18.78 4.90
N LYS A 116 4.09 -19.79 4.16
CA LYS A 116 3.39 -21.03 4.32
C LYS A 116 3.93 -21.71 5.47
N ARG A 117 3.09 -22.13 6.31
CA ARG A 117 3.57 -22.90 7.43
C ARG A 117 3.32 -24.28 7.16
N ARG A 118 4.02 -24.88 7.39
CA ARG A 118 3.73 -26.14 7.12
C ARG A 118 3.48 -26.81 7.92
#